data_54715757c2147aa20b2f8fcfc79af9c9
#
_entry.id   54715757c2147aa20b2f8fcfc79af9c9
#
_cell.length_a   1.000
_cell.length_b   1.000
_cell.length_c   1.000
_cell.angle_alpha   90.00
_cell.angle_beta   90.00
_cell.angle_gamma   90.00
#
_symmetry.space_group_name_H-M   'P 1'
#
loop_
_entity.id
_entity.type
_entity.pdbx_description
1 polymer ?
#
loop_
_entity_poly.entity_id
_entity_poly.type
_entity_poly.pdbx_seq_one_letter_code
_entity_poly.pdbx_strand_id
1 'polypeptide(L)'
;IAGGACLPMYKVATMSIRASKIKRIETDWSEDFLTVPEGYYLGTTAGHRYFGAGDGFAAGDRLHAVVIDDGDFPEASHPLSVRERFERAVYMTHRHNIVSVWSDGREVVRR
;
A
#
# COMPACT_ATOMS: atom_id res chain seq x y z
N ILE A 1 1.08 19.71 1.81
CA ILE A 1 2.54 19.71 1.78
C ILE A 1 2.99 19.34 0.37
N ALA A 2 3.72 20.22 -0.29
CA ALA A 2 4.52 19.97 -1.50
C ALA A 2 3.90 19.01 -2.53
N GLY A 3 2.66 19.21 -2.95
CA GLY A 3 2.02 18.47 -4.03
C GLY A 3 1.36 17.14 -3.64
N GLY A 4 1.43 16.71 -2.37
CA GLY A 4 0.73 15.51 -1.89
C GLY A 4 -0.71 15.83 -1.50
N ALA A 5 -1.67 15.00 -1.94
CA ALA A 5 -3.09 15.16 -1.62
C ALA A 5 -3.43 14.65 -0.20
N CYS A 6 -2.65 13.71 0.34
CA CYS A 6 -2.86 13.12 1.66
C CYS A 6 -1.57 12.47 2.18
N LEU A 7 -1.49 12.25 3.51
CA LEU A 7 -0.33 11.60 4.15
C LEU A 7 -0.34 10.06 4.08
N PRO A 8 -1.49 9.36 4.20
CA PRO A 8 -1.48 7.90 4.20
C PRO A 8 -1.05 7.31 2.86
N MET A 9 0.08 6.59 2.83
CA MET A 9 0.68 6.04 1.61
C MET A 9 -0.22 5.07 0.85
N TYR A 10 -1.06 4.28 1.54
CA TYR A 10 -2.04 3.42 0.88
C TYR A 10 -3.08 4.22 0.06
N LYS A 11 -3.47 5.42 0.52
CA LYS A 11 -4.32 6.32 -0.27
C LYS A 11 -3.57 6.90 -1.46
N VAL A 12 -2.29 7.25 -1.29
CA VAL A 12 -1.44 7.71 -2.40
C VAL A 12 -1.30 6.61 -3.45
N ALA A 13 -1.08 5.36 -3.03
CA ALA A 13 -1.01 4.22 -3.94
C ALA A 13 -2.32 4.04 -4.75
N THR A 14 -3.48 4.09 -4.08
CA THR A 14 -4.77 3.97 -4.79
C THR A 14 -5.04 5.16 -5.72
N MET A 15 -4.63 6.37 -5.36
CA MET A 15 -4.74 7.54 -6.24
C MET A 15 -3.84 7.39 -7.48
N SER A 16 -2.61 6.90 -7.32
CA SER A 16 -1.69 6.63 -8.43
C SER A 16 -2.25 5.60 -9.42
N ILE A 17 -2.85 4.51 -8.89
CA ILE A 17 -3.51 3.50 -9.71
C ILE A 17 -4.69 4.11 -10.50
N ARG A 18 -5.51 4.94 -9.86
CA ARG A 18 -6.63 5.62 -10.53
C ARG A 18 -6.14 6.59 -11.60
N ALA A 19 -5.12 7.39 -11.30
CA ALA A 19 -4.53 8.32 -12.25
C ALA A 19 -3.94 7.60 -13.47
N SER A 20 -3.27 6.47 -13.28
CA SER A 20 -2.73 5.66 -14.37
C SER A 20 -3.83 5.10 -15.28
N LYS A 21 -4.99 4.72 -14.72
CA LYS A 21 -6.16 4.29 -15.49
C LYS A 21 -6.77 5.43 -16.33
N ILE A 22 -6.82 6.65 -15.78
CA ILE A 22 -7.27 7.83 -16.51
C ILE A 22 -6.31 8.11 -17.66
N LYS A 23 -5.00 8.11 -17.40
CA LYS A 23 -3.97 8.30 -18.42
C LYS A 23 -4.11 7.30 -19.57
N ARG A 24 -4.37 6.02 -19.28
CA ARG A 24 -4.61 4.98 -20.27
C ARG A 24 -5.77 5.33 -21.20
N ILE A 25 -6.86 5.89 -20.66
CA ILE A 25 -8.01 6.33 -21.47
C ILE A 25 -7.61 7.50 -22.37
N GLU A 26 -6.87 8.48 -21.83
CA GLU A 26 -6.41 9.66 -22.57
C GLU A 26 -5.42 9.33 -23.70
N THR A 27 -4.72 8.21 -23.59
CA THR A 27 -3.74 7.72 -24.57
C THR A 27 -4.29 6.64 -25.51
N ASP A 28 -5.60 6.58 -25.70
CA ASP A 28 -6.27 5.59 -26.54
C ASP A 28 -5.82 4.14 -26.27
N TRP A 29 -5.66 3.81 -24.97
CA TRP A 29 -5.26 2.47 -24.49
C TRP A 29 -3.84 2.04 -24.90
N SER A 30 -3.02 2.95 -25.40
CA SER A 30 -1.65 2.65 -25.79
C SER A 30 -0.69 2.42 -24.63
N GLU A 31 -1.02 2.90 -23.43
CA GLU A 31 -0.21 2.72 -22.23
C GLU A 31 -0.88 1.78 -21.22
N ASP A 32 -0.08 1.04 -20.48
CA ASP A 32 -0.58 0.21 -19.37
C ASP A 32 -0.90 1.06 -18.13
N PHE A 33 -1.71 0.50 -17.22
CA PHE A 33 -2.00 1.11 -15.94
C PHE A 33 -1.36 0.32 -14.80
N LEU A 34 -1.12 1.00 -13.68
CA LEU A 34 -0.59 0.38 -12.46
C LEU A 34 -1.58 -0.61 -11.87
N THR A 35 -1.11 -1.81 -11.60
CA THR A 35 -1.80 -2.80 -10.78
C THR A 35 -1.69 -2.44 -9.29
N VAL A 36 -2.46 -3.10 -8.43
CA VAL A 36 -2.39 -2.88 -6.97
C VAL A 36 -1.00 -3.22 -6.40
N PRO A 37 -0.38 -4.36 -6.75
CA PRO A 37 0.98 -4.65 -6.31
C PRO A 37 2.02 -3.61 -6.75
N GLU A 38 1.94 -3.12 -7.99
CA GLU A 38 2.87 -2.09 -8.49
C GLU A 38 2.69 -0.75 -7.77
N GLY A 39 1.45 -0.29 -7.60
CA GLY A 39 1.16 0.92 -6.84
C GLY A 39 1.63 0.82 -5.39
N TYR A 40 1.47 -0.33 -4.76
CA TYR A 40 1.98 -0.59 -3.41
C TYR A 40 3.50 -0.65 -3.37
N TYR A 41 4.14 -1.31 -4.33
CA TYR A 41 5.60 -1.38 -4.46
C TYR A 41 6.23 0.02 -4.54
N LEU A 42 5.66 0.93 -5.33
CA LEU A 42 6.15 2.31 -5.42
C LEU A 42 6.12 3.05 -4.08
N GLY A 43 5.08 2.81 -3.28
CA GLY A 43 4.92 3.42 -1.96
C GLY A 43 5.70 2.75 -0.83
N THR A 44 6.34 1.61 -1.07
CA THR A 44 7.04 0.80 -0.05
C THR A 44 8.46 0.45 -0.45
N THR A 45 8.67 -0.67 -1.11
CA THR A 45 9.99 -1.20 -1.45
C THR A 45 10.83 -0.26 -2.32
N ALA A 46 10.20 0.41 -3.31
CA ALA A 46 10.90 1.39 -4.13
C ALA A 46 11.40 2.58 -3.29
N GLY A 47 10.57 3.04 -2.34
CA GLY A 47 10.97 4.09 -1.39
C GLY A 47 12.12 3.65 -0.49
N HIS A 48 12.06 2.43 0.04
CA HIS A 48 13.15 1.86 0.85
C HIS A 48 14.46 1.78 0.06
N ARG A 49 14.42 1.31 -1.18
CA ARG A 49 15.61 1.25 -2.04
C ARG A 49 16.20 2.64 -2.32
N TYR A 50 15.33 3.62 -2.56
CA TYR A 50 15.75 5.00 -2.76
C TYR A 50 16.51 5.56 -1.56
N PHE A 51 16.10 5.24 -0.33
CA PHE A 51 16.76 5.66 0.91
C PHE A 51 17.84 4.70 1.41
N GLY A 52 18.14 3.63 0.67
CA GLY A 52 19.16 2.64 1.05
C GLY A 52 18.74 1.76 2.23
N ALA A 53 17.45 1.55 2.46
CA ALA A 53 16.91 0.84 3.61
C ALA A 53 16.62 -0.66 3.40
N GLY A 54 17.07 -1.26 2.28
CA GLY A 54 16.81 -2.68 1.96
C GLY A 54 15.41 -2.96 1.46
N ASP A 55 15.03 -4.23 1.36
CA ASP A 55 13.74 -4.66 0.83
C ASP A 55 12.63 -4.83 1.90
N GLY A 56 12.97 -4.74 3.17
CA GLY A 56 12.03 -4.60 4.30
C GLY A 56 11.62 -5.88 5.01
N PHE A 57 11.62 -7.05 4.35
CA PHE A 57 11.25 -8.35 4.93
C PHE A 57 12.28 -9.47 4.70
N ALA A 58 13.43 -9.19 4.12
CA ALA A 58 14.50 -10.17 4.01
C ALA A 58 15.23 -10.36 5.36
N ALA A 59 15.77 -11.55 5.60
CA ALA A 59 16.55 -11.81 6.80
C ALA A 59 17.76 -10.88 6.86
N GLY A 60 17.89 -10.12 7.93
CA GLY A 60 18.94 -9.09 8.10
C GLY A 60 18.50 -7.67 7.78
N ASP A 61 17.34 -7.47 7.19
CA ASP A 61 16.76 -6.14 6.96
C ASP A 61 16.19 -5.55 8.25
N ARG A 62 16.12 -4.22 8.29
CA ARG A 62 15.41 -3.51 9.35
C ARG A 62 13.92 -3.63 9.15
N LEU A 63 13.19 -4.03 10.18
CA LEU A 63 11.74 -4.19 10.10
C LEU A 63 11.03 -2.85 9.96
N HIS A 64 10.34 -2.69 8.83
CA HIS A 64 9.35 -1.64 8.61
C HIS A 64 8.03 -2.32 8.23
N ALA A 65 7.02 -2.24 9.10
CA ALA A 65 5.78 -2.97 8.92
C ALA A 65 4.57 -2.19 9.45
N VAL A 66 3.42 -2.45 8.87
CA VAL A 66 2.12 -2.01 9.36
C VAL A 66 1.26 -3.25 9.56
N VAL A 67 0.71 -3.41 10.75
CA VAL A 67 -0.26 -4.46 11.06
C VAL A 67 -1.66 -3.88 10.89
N ILE A 68 -2.47 -4.51 10.08
CA ILE A 68 -3.81 -4.07 9.73
C ILE A 68 -4.80 -5.15 10.18
N ASP A 69 -5.85 -4.72 10.89
CA ASP A 69 -7.03 -5.53 11.18
C ASP A 69 -8.06 -5.31 10.06
N ASP A 70 -8.41 -6.38 9.37
CA ASP A 70 -9.41 -6.39 8.29
C ASP A 70 -10.78 -6.90 8.75
N GLY A 71 -10.98 -7.07 10.06
CA GLY A 71 -12.20 -7.67 10.63
C GLY A 71 -13.48 -6.86 10.41
N ASP A 72 -13.39 -5.56 10.20
CA ASP A 72 -14.53 -4.68 9.88
C ASP A 72 -14.71 -4.40 8.38
N PHE A 73 -13.90 -5.04 7.53
CA PHE A 73 -14.11 -4.92 6.08
C PHE A 73 -15.42 -5.62 5.67
N PRO A 74 -16.13 -5.11 4.67
CA PRO A 74 -17.35 -5.74 4.17
C PRO A 74 -17.14 -7.22 3.88
N GLU A 75 -18.11 -8.06 4.23
CA GLU A 75 -18.04 -9.49 3.93
C GLU A 75 -17.89 -9.73 2.42
N ALA A 76 -17.10 -10.75 2.10
CA ALA A 76 -16.98 -11.22 0.73
C ALA A 76 -17.97 -12.36 0.49
N SER A 77 -18.45 -12.48 -0.73
CA SER A 77 -19.36 -13.56 -1.14
C SER A 77 -18.70 -14.95 -1.23
N HIS A 78 -17.38 -15.01 -1.07
CA HIS A 78 -16.58 -16.25 -1.15
C HIS A 78 -15.33 -16.12 -0.26
N PRO A 79 -14.67 -17.25 0.10
CA PRO A 79 -13.38 -17.22 0.78
C PRO A 79 -12.33 -16.48 -0.05
N LEU A 80 -11.67 -15.49 0.58
CA LEU A 80 -10.69 -14.65 -0.11
C LEU A 80 -9.30 -15.32 -0.12
N SER A 81 -8.65 -15.27 -1.26
CA SER A 81 -7.22 -15.54 -1.39
C SER A 81 -6.39 -14.46 -0.67
N VAL A 82 -5.12 -14.76 -0.39
CA VAL A 82 -4.17 -13.78 0.19
C VAL A 82 -4.05 -12.53 -0.69
N ARG A 83 -4.05 -12.70 -2.01
CA ARG A 83 -3.99 -11.59 -2.97
C ARG A 83 -5.22 -10.69 -2.85
N GLU A 84 -6.40 -11.26 -2.84
CA GLU A 84 -7.64 -10.49 -2.71
C GLU A 84 -7.72 -9.76 -1.36
N ARG A 85 -7.29 -10.39 -0.26
CA ARG A 85 -7.17 -9.73 1.04
C ARG A 85 -6.19 -8.56 0.98
N PHE A 86 -5.04 -8.73 0.35
CA PHE A 86 -4.07 -7.68 0.16
C PHE A 86 -4.64 -6.51 -0.66
N GLU A 87 -5.27 -6.79 -1.80
CA GLU A 87 -5.88 -5.76 -2.63
C GLU A 87 -6.98 -4.99 -1.88
N ARG A 88 -7.80 -5.68 -1.11
CA ARG A 88 -8.80 -5.06 -0.22
C ARG A 88 -8.14 -4.18 0.84
N ALA A 89 -7.07 -4.65 1.48
CA ALA A 89 -6.34 -3.88 2.47
C ALA A 89 -5.81 -2.57 1.88
N VAL A 90 -5.24 -2.58 0.67
CA VAL A 90 -4.76 -1.37 0.00
C VAL A 90 -5.89 -0.35 -0.24
N TYR A 91 -7.09 -0.81 -0.62
CA TYR A 91 -8.22 0.08 -0.93
C TYR A 91 -9.05 0.51 0.28
N MET A 92 -9.19 -0.36 1.28
CA MET A 92 -10.17 -0.23 2.36
C MET A 92 -9.59 0.19 3.70
N THR A 93 -8.26 0.10 3.88
CA THR A 93 -7.65 0.47 5.15
C THR A 93 -7.92 1.93 5.50
N HIS A 94 -8.44 2.14 6.67
CA HIS A 94 -8.56 3.41 7.35
C HIS A 94 -7.68 3.45 8.59
N ARG A 95 -7.57 4.63 9.23
CA ARG A 95 -6.72 4.80 10.41
C ARG A 95 -7.09 3.85 11.56
N HIS A 96 -8.35 3.51 11.72
CA HIS A 96 -8.81 2.63 12.80
C HIS A 96 -8.45 1.16 12.57
N ASN A 97 -8.17 0.74 11.34
CA ASN A 97 -7.71 -0.61 11.03
C ASN A 97 -6.23 -0.83 11.35
N ILE A 98 -5.45 0.22 11.57
CA ILE A 98 -4.02 0.10 11.87
C ILE A 98 -3.87 -0.28 13.34
N VAL A 99 -3.40 -1.50 13.60
CA VAL A 99 -3.16 -2.04 14.94
C VAL A 99 -1.81 -1.60 15.47
N SER A 100 -0.76 -1.76 14.67
CA SER A 100 0.58 -1.31 15.02
C SER A 100 1.39 -0.90 13.81
N VAL A 101 2.35 -0.02 14.05
CA VAL A 101 3.34 0.43 13.06
C VAL A 101 4.74 0.20 13.61
N TRP A 102 5.57 -0.44 12.83
CA TRP A 102 6.96 -0.70 13.14
C TRP A 102 7.86 0.09 12.22
N SER A 103 8.84 0.77 12.78
CA SER A 103 9.86 1.50 12.04
C SER A 103 11.23 1.20 12.61
N ASP A 104 12.15 0.75 11.77
CA ASP A 104 13.53 0.39 12.16
C ASP A 104 13.58 -0.62 13.32
N GLY A 105 12.69 -1.62 13.30
CA GLY A 105 12.57 -2.64 14.33
C GLY A 105 11.90 -2.18 15.63
N ARG A 106 11.43 -0.95 15.71
CA ARG A 106 10.73 -0.40 16.89
C ARG A 106 9.25 -0.21 16.62
N GLU A 107 8.42 -0.61 17.56
CA GLU A 107 6.99 -0.30 17.50
C GLU A 107 6.79 1.19 17.83
N VAL A 108 6.36 1.97 16.83
CA VAL A 108 6.16 3.43 16.95
C VAL A 108 4.70 3.82 17.16
N VAL A 109 3.78 2.93 16.82
CA VAL A 109 2.33 3.08 17.09
C VAL A 109 1.79 1.73 17.51
N ARG A 110 0.97 1.74 18.56
CA ARG A 110 0.14 0.61 19.02
C ARG A 110 -1.24 1.12 19.40
N ARG A 111 -2.26 0.34 19.04
CA ARG A 111 -3.65 0.58 19.46
C ARG A 111 -4.19 -0.57 20.27
#